data_28cbd99aaca0e982d7407b292fae4f7a
#
_entry.id   28cbd99aaca0e982d7407b292fae4f7a
#
_cell.length_a   1.000
_cell.length_b   1.000
_cell.length_c   1.000
_cell.angle_alpha   90.00
_cell.angle_beta   90.00
_cell.angle_gamma   90.00
#
_symmetry.space_group_name_H-M   'P 1'
#
loop_
_entity.id
_entity.type
_entity.pdbx_description
1 polymer ?
#
loop_
_entity_poly.entity_id
_entity_poly.type
_entity_poly.pdbx_seq_one_letter_code
_entity_poly.pdbx_strand_id
1 'polypeptide(L)'
;MLFRSPERFWTDRGRGAPARFRHAPEDIARIERLAGQFRLAAHSVGLAFGGSAFLDVAHARELSAWAERYGCEWVSEHLPGVVEGHDHATDAGLAAWNDDLLSTLTEQVEIAQDILGAPLLLENREDSGRGAAVAATRSAFLDALTQTTGCRLLLDLHNLHLDTVNRGIDGDAFIDRLDLDSIEEIHIGAGDCFVGGRVDTSDDGFPEGVWRLLQRIAPRCRKLRCVTFEFPASRDRALDHDAVLAQIERARSIVGVPTARH
;
A
#
# COMPACT_ATOMS: atom_id res chain seq x y z
N MET A 1 -6.08 -2.82 -13.95
CA MET A 1 -4.66 -3.01 -13.55
C MET A 1 -4.59 -4.26 -12.71
N LEU A 2 -3.53 -5.02 -12.79
CA LEU A 2 -3.31 -6.15 -11.91
C LEU A 2 -2.22 -5.79 -10.92
N PHE A 3 -2.48 -6.09 -9.66
CA PHE A 3 -1.63 -5.80 -8.53
C PHE A 3 -1.08 -7.10 -7.93
N ARG A 4 0.21 -7.18 -7.69
CA ARG A 4 0.84 -8.32 -7.04
C ARG A 4 2.12 -7.90 -6.33
N SER A 5 2.33 -8.46 -5.16
CA SER A 5 3.60 -8.36 -4.45
C SER A 5 4.65 -9.17 -5.21
N PRO A 6 5.72 -8.54 -5.73
CA PRO A 6 6.78 -9.24 -6.45
C PRO A 6 7.43 -10.32 -5.61
N GLU A 7 7.49 -10.17 -4.31
CA GLU A 7 8.06 -11.12 -3.35
C GLU A 7 7.38 -12.49 -3.37
N ARG A 8 6.17 -12.58 -3.92
CA ARG A 8 5.48 -13.86 -4.14
C ARG A 8 6.01 -14.65 -5.34
N PHE A 9 6.83 -14.00 -6.19
CA PHE A 9 7.39 -14.61 -7.42
C PHE A 9 8.88 -14.90 -7.32
N TRP A 10 9.50 -14.67 -6.16
CA TRP A 10 10.86 -15.07 -5.87
C TRP A 10 11.02 -15.56 -4.44
N THR A 11 12.12 -16.28 -4.22
CA THR A 11 12.55 -16.68 -2.87
C THR A 11 13.75 -15.85 -2.48
N ASP A 12 13.66 -15.08 -1.41
CA ASP A 12 14.80 -14.42 -0.78
C ASP A 12 15.54 -15.43 0.11
N ARG A 13 16.81 -15.67 -0.20
CA ARG A 13 17.69 -16.60 0.53
C ARG A 13 18.46 -15.94 1.67
N GLY A 14 18.18 -14.67 1.92
CA GLY A 14 18.81 -13.87 2.95
C GLY A 14 20.06 -13.13 2.49
N ARG A 15 20.39 -12.08 3.26
CA ARG A 15 21.55 -11.22 3.01
C ARG A 15 22.84 -12.06 3.01
N GLY A 16 23.69 -11.85 2.00
CA GLY A 16 24.96 -12.54 1.84
C GLY A 16 24.88 -13.90 1.13
N ALA A 17 23.70 -14.40 0.79
CA ALA A 17 23.59 -15.64 0.03
C ALA A 17 23.97 -15.41 -1.44
N PRO A 18 24.74 -16.32 -2.08
CA PRO A 18 24.94 -16.32 -3.52
C PRO A 18 23.58 -16.40 -4.25
N ALA A 19 23.35 -15.56 -5.25
CA ALA A 19 22.05 -15.43 -5.91
C ALA A 19 20.92 -15.36 -4.88
N ARG A 20 20.92 -14.25 -4.11
CA ARG A 20 19.97 -14.01 -3.01
C ARG A 20 18.52 -14.20 -3.45
N PHE A 21 18.15 -13.64 -4.58
CA PHE A 21 16.79 -13.73 -5.12
C PHE A 21 16.73 -14.86 -6.16
N ARG A 22 15.76 -15.73 -6.02
CA ARG A 22 15.59 -16.89 -6.90
C ARG A 22 14.16 -16.96 -7.40
N HIS A 23 14.02 -16.95 -8.72
CA HIS A 23 12.73 -17.03 -9.41
C HIS A 23 12.47 -18.46 -9.85
N ALA A 24 11.25 -18.96 -9.61
CA ALA A 24 10.82 -20.22 -10.16
C ALA A 24 10.36 -20.04 -11.62
N PRO A 25 10.70 -20.95 -12.55
CA PRO A 25 10.29 -20.81 -13.96
C PRO A 25 8.78 -20.71 -14.16
N GLU A 26 8.00 -21.42 -13.35
CA GLU A 26 6.53 -21.36 -13.36
C GLU A 26 5.97 -20.00 -12.96
N ASP A 27 6.62 -19.34 -11.99
CA ASP A 27 6.24 -18.00 -11.55
C ASP A 27 6.56 -16.95 -12.63
N ILE A 28 7.74 -17.07 -13.25
CA ILE A 28 8.12 -16.24 -14.40
C ILE A 28 7.11 -16.39 -15.53
N ALA A 29 6.77 -17.62 -15.94
CA ALA A 29 5.81 -17.87 -17.00
C ALA A 29 4.40 -17.33 -16.66
N ARG A 30 4.04 -17.33 -15.38
CA ARG A 30 2.77 -16.78 -14.90
C ARG A 30 2.72 -15.27 -15.03
N ILE A 31 3.75 -14.57 -14.54
CA ILE A 31 3.77 -13.11 -14.58
C ILE A 31 3.91 -12.58 -16.02
N GLU A 32 4.65 -13.27 -16.88
CA GLU A 32 4.77 -12.91 -18.30
C GLU A 32 3.40 -12.97 -19.01
N ARG A 33 2.57 -13.97 -18.72
CA ARG A 33 1.20 -14.04 -19.24
C ARG A 33 0.34 -12.89 -18.74
N LEU A 34 0.49 -12.50 -17.48
CA LEU A 34 -0.27 -11.39 -16.89
C LEU A 34 0.18 -10.04 -17.47
N ALA A 35 1.49 -9.82 -17.61
CA ALA A 35 2.05 -8.62 -18.21
C ALA A 35 1.62 -8.42 -19.68
N GLY A 36 1.40 -9.52 -20.42
CA GLY A 36 0.87 -9.48 -21.79
C GLY A 36 -0.62 -9.11 -21.89
N GLN A 37 -1.35 -9.15 -20.79
CA GLN A 37 -2.81 -8.93 -20.78
C GLN A 37 -3.23 -7.70 -19.96
N PHE A 38 -2.45 -7.32 -18.98
CA PHE A 38 -2.80 -6.29 -18.00
C PHE A 38 -1.66 -5.29 -17.83
N ARG A 39 -2.03 -4.06 -17.51
CA ARG A 39 -1.08 -3.09 -16.94
C ARG A 39 -0.77 -3.52 -15.51
N LEU A 40 0.49 -3.47 -15.14
CA LEU A 40 0.96 -3.93 -13.82
C LEU A 40 1.42 -2.77 -12.96
N ALA A 41 1.23 -2.91 -11.67
CA ALA A 41 1.92 -2.18 -10.63
C ALA A 41 2.57 -3.18 -9.66
N ALA A 42 3.71 -2.84 -9.09
CA ALA A 42 4.41 -3.67 -8.13
C ALA A 42 4.20 -3.11 -6.72
N HIS A 43 3.68 -3.94 -5.81
CA HIS A 43 3.59 -3.59 -4.40
C HIS A 43 4.56 -4.43 -3.61
N SER A 44 5.60 -3.78 -3.10
CA SER A 44 6.66 -4.40 -2.31
C SER A 44 6.31 -4.38 -0.82
N VAL A 45 6.90 -5.32 -0.10
CA VAL A 45 6.80 -5.43 1.35
C VAL A 45 8.19 -5.61 1.99
N GLY A 46 9.26 -5.31 1.23
CA GLY A 46 10.62 -5.68 1.61
C GLY A 46 11.63 -4.54 1.67
N LEU A 47 11.28 -3.32 1.31
CA LEU A 47 12.21 -2.18 1.38
C LEU A 47 12.48 -1.72 2.82
N ALA A 48 11.54 -2.01 3.75
CA ALA A 48 11.69 -1.79 5.19
C ALA A 48 12.00 -0.32 5.57
N PHE A 49 11.25 0.62 5.00
CA PHE A 49 11.35 2.04 5.31
C PHE A 49 11.20 2.35 6.80
N GLY A 50 11.90 3.37 7.28
CA GLY A 50 11.82 3.88 8.66
C GLY A 50 12.48 2.98 9.71
N GLY A 51 13.09 1.87 9.29
CA GLY A 51 13.84 1.00 10.18
C GLY A 51 15.19 1.58 10.60
N SER A 52 15.74 1.08 11.72
CA SER A 52 17.11 1.38 12.15
C SER A 52 18.18 0.81 11.22
N ALA A 53 17.80 -0.14 10.35
CA ALA A 53 18.64 -0.67 9.30
C ALA A 53 18.60 0.24 8.06
N PHE A 54 19.73 0.36 7.37
CA PHE A 54 19.77 1.01 6.06
C PHE A 54 18.82 0.32 5.09
N LEU A 55 18.29 1.08 4.14
CA LEU A 55 17.50 0.57 3.03
C LEU A 55 18.15 -0.69 2.43
N ASP A 56 17.36 -1.71 2.14
CA ASP A 56 17.87 -2.92 1.49
C ASP A 56 18.11 -2.68 -0.01
N VAL A 57 19.27 -2.12 -0.34
CA VAL A 57 19.67 -1.77 -1.71
C VAL A 57 19.62 -2.98 -2.65
N ALA A 58 19.93 -4.19 -2.16
CA ALA A 58 19.89 -5.38 -3.00
C ALA A 58 18.43 -5.74 -3.34
N HIS A 59 17.51 -5.59 -2.39
CA HIS A 59 16.08 -5.76 -2.63
C HIS A 59 15.54 -4.69 -3.58
N ALA A 60 15.90 -3.42 -3.36
CA ALA A 60 15.50 -2.33 -4.24
C ALA A 60 15.95 -2.55 -5.70
N ARG A 61 17.17 -3.05 -5.92
CA ARG A 61 17.67 -3.39 -7.28
C ARG A 61 16.94 -4.55 -7.92
N GLU A 62 16.60 -5.59 -7.15
CA GLU A 62 15.81 -6.71 -7.64
C GLU A 62 14.41 -6.25 -8.04
N LEU A 63 13.81 -5.40 -7.22
CA LEU A 63 12.50 -4.82 -7.48
C LEU A 63 12.52 -3.89 -8.70
N SER A 64 13.58 -3.10 -8.89
CA SER A 64 13.80 -2.28 -10.08
C SER A 64 13.87 -3.14 -11.34
N ALA A 65 14.70 -4.19 -11.33
CA ALA A 65 14.82 -5.12 -12.46
C ALA A 65 13.49 -5.82 -12.79
N TRP A 66 12.71 -6.16 -11.76
CA TRP A 66 11.37 -6.71 -11.91
C TRP A 66 10.41 -5.70 -12.53
N ALA A 67 10.35 -4.49 -12.00
CA ALA A 67 9.46 -3.43 -12.49
C ALA A 67 9.77 -3.08 -13.95
N GLU A 68 11.04 -2.98 -14.32
CA GLU A 68 11.48 -2.74 -15.70
C GLU A 68 11.09 -3.90 -16.62
N ARG A 69 11.41 -5.15 -16.22
CA ARG A 69 11.14 -6.35 -17.02
C ARG A 69 9.67 -6.50 -17.39
N TYR A 70 8.77 -6.20 -16.47
CA TYR A 70 7.33 -6.40 -16.65
C TYR A 70 6.54 -5.13 -16.93
N GLY A 71 7.24 -4.01 -17.09
CA GLY A 71 6.64 -2.72 -17.42
C GLY A 71 5.68 -2.22 -16.35
N CYS A 72 6.05 -2.36 -15.08
CA CYS A 72 5.23 -1.84 -13.99
C CYS A 72 5.15 -0.32 -14.06
N GLU A 73 3.95 0.22 -13.90
CA GLU A 73 3.73 1.66 -14.02
C GLU A 73 4.23 2.46 -12.82
N TRP A 74 4.25 1.82 -11.67
CA TRP A 74 4.85 2.29 -10.43
C TRP A 74 5.22 1.14 -9.51
N VAL A 75 5.97 1.46 -8.50
CA VAL A 75 6.24 0.60 -7.34
C VAL A 75 5.61 1.23 -6.13
N SER A 76 4.98 0.45 -5.26
CA SER A 76 4.51 0.91 -3.95
C SER A 76 5.11 0.09 -2.83
N GLU A 77 5.24 0.71 -1.65
CA GLU A 77 5.78 0.09 -0.44
C GLU A 77 5.12 0.70 0.80
N HIS A 78 5.08 -0.08 1.86
CA HIS A 78 4.54 0.36 3.14
C HIS A 78 5.42 1.39 3.82
N LEU A 79 4.78 2.40 4.40
CA LEU A 79 5.39 3.21 5.45
C LEU A 79 5.59 2.39 6.73
N PRO A 80 6.51 2.79 7.61
CA PRO A 80 6.67 2.11 8.89
C PRO A 80 5.35 2.15 9.67
N GLY A 81 4.98 1.01 10.22
CA GLY A 81 3.80 0.84 11.05
C GLY A 81 4.11 -0.08 12.21
N VAL A 82 3.31 0.00 13.26
CA VAL A 82 3.43 -0.93 14.38
C VAL A 82 2.70 -2.21 14.04
N VAL A 83 3.44 -3.26 13.71
CA VAL A 83 2.91 -4.62 13.64
C VAL A 83 3.48 -5.39 14.82
N GLU A 84 2.67 -5.59 15.86
CA GLU A 84 3.02 -6.54 16.91
C GLU A 84 3.02 -7.95 16.30
N GLY A 85 4.13 -8.66 16.43
CA GLY A 85 4.20 -10.10 16.18
C GLY A 85 4.84 -10.56 14.89
N HIS A 86 5.40 -9.70 14.07
CA HIS A 86 6.29 -10.10 12.97
C HIS A 86 7.71 -9.64 13.25
N ASP A 87 8.70 -10.53 13.06
CA ASP A 87 10.15 -10.31 13.31
C ASP A 87 10.79 -9.18 12.48
N HIS A 88 10.01 -8.43 11.76
CA HIS A 88 10.39 -7.21 11.06
C HIS A 88 9.88 -5.94 11.76
N ALA A 89 9.36 -6.07 12.98
CA ALA A 89 9.22 -4.92 13.86
C ALA A 89 10.61 -4.32 14.02
N THR A 90 10.87 -3.25 13.31
CA THR A 90 12.01 -2.40 13.66
C THR A 90 11.86 -2.07 15.14
N ASP A 91 12.94 -2.15 15.90
CA ASP A 91 13.05 -1.70 17.30
C ASP A 91 12.67 -0.20 17.48
N ALA A 92 12.27 0.48 16.44
CA ALA A 92 11.59 1.75 16.47
C ALA A 92 10.17 1.54 17.00
N GLY A 93 10.09 1.15 18.24
CA GLY A 93 8.86 1.20 19.00
C GLY A 93 8.23 2.56 18.78
N LEU A 94 6.99 2.60 18.22
CA LEU A 94 6.22 3.82 18.09
C LEU A 94 7.03 4.93 17.40
N ALA A 95 7.30 4.78 16.12
CA ALA A 95 7.86 5.88 15.36
C ALA A 95 6.86 7.05 15.46
N ALA A 96 7.13 7.96 16.38
CA ALA A 96 6.39 9.21 16.43
C ALA A 96 6.59 9.89 15.08
N TRP A 97 5.52 10.37 14.48
CA TRP A 97 5.56 11.17 13.25
C TRP A 97 6.28 12.49 13.57
N ASN A 98 7.60 12.48 13.56
CA ASN A 98 8.47 13.57 13.96
C ASN A 98 9.55 13.88 12.92
N ASP A 99 10.32 14.94 13.15
CA ASP A 99 11.33 15.41 12.22
C ASP A 99 12.48 14.40 12.00
N ASP A 100 12.84 13.61 13.00
CA ASP A 100 13.89 12.59 12.88
C ASP A 100 13.45 11.46 11.95
N LEU A 101 12.20 10.99 12.09
CA LEU A 101 11.62 10.01 11.17
C LEU A 101 11.47 10.60 9.78
N LEU A 102 11.01 11.85 9.66
CA LEU A 102 10.87 12.53 8.36
C LEU A 102 12.21 12.62 7.65
N SER A 103 13.28 13.01 8.35
CA SER A 103 14.63 13.08 7.78
C SER A 103 15.11 11.70 7.30
N THR A 104 14.93 10.67 8.14
CA THR A 104 15.32 9.29 7.80
C THR A 104 14.55 8.76 6.58
N LEU A 105 13.24 8.96 6.55
CA LEU A 105 12.41 8.52 5.42
C LEU A 105 12.73 9.30 4.16
N THR A 106 12.98 10.60 4.26
CA THR A 106 13.36 11.42 3.10
C THR A 106 14.60 10.84 2.43
N GLU A 107 15.67 10.58 3.19
CA GLU A 107 16.90 9.99 2.65
C GLU A 107 16.65 8.59 2.04
N GLN A 108 15.92 7.73 2.73
CA GLN A 108 15.63 6.38 2.24
C GLN A 108 14.77 6.38 0.98
N VAL A 109 13.77 7.26 0.90
CA VAL A 109 12.88 7.41 -0.26
C VAL A 109 13.63 7.94 -1.48
N GLU A 110 14.49 8.94 -1.31
CA GLU A 110 15.33 9.48 -2.39
C GLU A 110 16.25 8.38 -2.95
N ILE A 111 16.95 7.64 -2.08
CA ILE A 111 17.80 6.51 -2.50
C ILE A 111 16.97 5.43 -3.22
N ALA A 112 15.78 5.10 -2.70
CA ALA A 112 14.93 4.10 -3.33
C ALA A 112 14.47 4.55 -4.72
N GLN A 113 14.02 5.80 -4.87
CA GLN A 113 13.60 6.35 -6.17
C GLN A 113 14.73 6.34 -7.20
N ASP A 114 15.95 6.70 -6.80
CA ASP A 114 17.13 6.66 -7.66
C ASP A 114 17.44 5.24 -8.16
N ILE A 115 17.22 4.22 -7.30
CA ILE A 115 17.45 2.82 -7.66
C ILE A 115 16.32 2.27 -8.52
N LEU A 116 15.07 2.56 -8.16
CA LEU A 116 13.88 1.99 -8.80
C LEU A 116 13.71 2.48 -10.23
N GLY A 117 14.02 3.74 -10.52
CA GLY A 117 13.80 4.34 -11.83
C GLY A 117 12.33 4.40 -12.27
N ALA A 118 11.40 4.12 -11.36
CA ALA A 118 9.95 4.14 -11.55
C ALA A 118 9.31 4.99 -10.44
N PRO A 119 8.11 5.55 -10.66
CA PRO A 119 7.39 6.26 -9.61
C PRO A 119 7.24 5.40 -8.35
N LEU A 120 7.53 5.97 -7.18
CA LEU A 120 7.36 5.30 -5.88
C LEU A 120 6.13 5.87 -5.18
N LEU A 121 5.24 4.97 -4.75
CA LEU A 121 4.09 5.28 -3.92
C LEU A 121 4.32 4.74 -2.51
N LEU A 122 3.97 5.52 -1.50
CA LEU A 122 4.08 5.10 -0.11
C LEU A 122 2.70 4.88 0.48
N GLU A 123 2.52 3.73 1.11
CA GLU A 123 1.25 3.30 1.69
C GLU A 123 1.17 3.59 3.17
N ASN A 124 0.04 4.16 3.60
CA ASN A 124 -0.27 4.30 5.01
C ASN A 124 -0.60 2.94 5.63
N ARG A 125 -0.01 2.68 6.80
CA ARG A 125 -0.38 1.54 7.64
C ARG A 125 -1.24 1.99 8.81
N GLU A 126 -1.79 1.02 9.56
CA GLU A 126 -2.43 1.32 10.83
C GLU A 126 -1.48 2.07 11.78
N ASP A 127 -2.02 3.06 12.49
CA ASP A 127 -1.25 3.84 13.45
C ASP A 127 -1.33 3.20 14.84
N SER A 128 -0.28 3.38 15.65
CA SER A 128 -0.27 2.98 17.05
C SER A 128 -0.79 4.08 17.99
N GLY A 129 -0.84 5.32 17.49
CA GLY A 129 -1.33 6.48 18.23
C GLY A 129 -2.85 6.49 18.37
N ARG A 130 -3.37 7.42 19.17
CA ARG A 130 -4.81 7.59 19.41
C ARG A 130 -5.23 9.06 19.34
N GLY A 131 -6.43 9.27 18.81
CA GLY A 131 -7.11 10.54 18.85
C GLY A 131 -6.78 11.49 17.70
N ALA A 132 -7.51 12.62 17.66
CA ALA A 132 -7.48 13.57 16.55
C ALA A 132 -6.12 14.26 16.33
N ALA A 133 -5.31 14.41 17.37
CA ALA A 133 -3.98 15.02 17.24
C ALA A 133 -3.06 14.18 16.34
N VAL A 134 -3.15 12.85 16.42
CA VAL A 134 -2.37 11.92 15.59
C VAL A 134 -2.74 12.07 14.12
N ALA A 135 -4.03 12.20 13.80
CA ALA A 135 -4.49 12.41 12.43
C ALA A 135 -3.87 13.66 11.80
N ALA A 136 -3.82 14.76 12.54
CA ALA A 136 -3.25 16.03 12.06
C ALA A 136 -1.73 15.93 11.85
N THR A 137 -1.01 15.32 12.78
CA THR A 137 0.43 15.16 12.70
C THR A 137 0.81 14.25 11.53
N ARG A 138 0.08 13.13 11.35
CA ARG A 138 0.33 12.16 10.30
C ARG A 138 0.04 12.73 8.90
N SER A 139 -1.06 13.45 8.70
CA SER A 139 -1.32 14.08 7.40
C SER A 139 -0.27 15.12 7.04
N ALA A 140 0.13 15.98 7.99
CA ALA A 140 1.19 16.96 7.78
C ALA A 140 2.55 16.30 7.46
N PHE A 141 2.85 15.19 8.13
CA PHE A 141 4.06 14.40 7.86
C PHE A 141 4.05 13.83 6.44
N LEU A 142 2.95 13.22 6.00
CA LEU A 142 2.83 12.67 4.66
C LEU A 142 2.96 13.75 3.59
N ASP A 143 2.34 14.91 3.81
CA ASP A 143 2.47 16.06 2.91
C ASP A 143 3.92 16.56 2.85
N ALA A 144 4.61 16.69 3.98
CA ALA A 144 6.01 17.08 4.01
C ALA A 144 6.90 16.07 3.26
N LEU A 145 6.69 14.78 3.48
CA LEU A 145 7.46 13.71 2.82
C LEU A 145 7.25 13.74 1.29
N THR A 146 6.01 13.82 0.83
CA THR A 146 5.70 13.86 -0.61
C THR A 146 6.20 15.15 -1.28
N GLN A 147 6.11 16.30 -0.60
CA GLN A 147 6.61 17.57 -1.12
C GLN A 147 8.14 17.60 -1.22
N THR A 148 8.83 16.99 -0.25
CA THR A 148 10.30 16.98 -0.23
C THR A 148 10.88 16.00 -1.23
N THR A 149 10.35 14.77 -1.30
CA THR A 149 10.94 13.69 -2.10
C THR A 149 10.31 13.55 -3.50
N GLY A 150 9.14 14.13 -3.72
CA GLY A 150 8.36 13.93 -4.95
C GLY A 150 7.69 12.56 -5.07
N CYS A 151 7.80 11.68 -4.07
CA CYS A 151 7.05 10.42 -4.04
C CYS A 151 5.54 10.69 -4.02
N ARG A 152 4.75 9.66 -4.28
CA ARG A 152 3.29 9.73 -4.26
C ARG A 152 2.74 8.87 -3.14
N LEU A 153 1.43 8.94 -2.94
CA LEU A 153 0.75 8.14 -1.92
C LEU A 153 -0.11 7.07 -2.56
N LEU A 154 -0.04 5.90 -1.96
CA LEU A 154 -1.05 4.88 -1.97
C LEU A 154 -1.83 5.03 -0.67
N LEU A 155 -3.11 5.35 -0.75
CA LEU A 155 -3.94 5.49 0.43
C LEU A 155 -4.75 4.23 0.66
N ASP A 156 -4.42 3.48 1.73
CA ASP A 156 -5.22 2.36 2.18
C ASP A 156 -6.34 2.82 3.11
N LEU A 157 -7.58 2.69 2.59
CA LEU A 157 -8.79 3.10 3.31
C LEU A 157 -9.22 2.08 4.36
N HIS A 158 -8.79 0.83 4.26
CA HIS A 158 -9.06 -0.16 5.28
C HIS A 158 -8.24 0.12 6.54
N ASN A 159 -6.94 0.39 6.39
CA ASN A 159 -6.07 0.81 7.49
C ASN A 159 -6.59 2.09 8.16
N LEU A 160 -7.01 3.07 7.37
CA LEU A 160 -7.62 4.30 7.91
C LEU A 160 -8.95 4.03 8.63
N HIS A 161 -9.77 3.11 8.12
CA HIS A 161 -11.00 2.70 8.78
C HIS A 161 -10.72 2.00 10.11
N LEU A 162 -9.74 1.09 10.15
CA LEU A 162 -9.33 0.42 11.38
C LEU A 162 -8.80 1.42 12.42
N ASP A 163 -8.03 2.40 12.01
CA ASP A 163 -7.58 3.48 12.89
C ASP A 163 -8.77 4.26 13.48
N THR A 164 -9.81 4.51 12.66
CA THR A 164 -11.02 5.18 13.12
C THR A 164 -11.76 4.33 14.16
N VAL A 165 -11.98 3.06 13.89
CA VAL A 165 -12.78 2.17 14.76
C VAL A 165 -12.03 1.79 16.03
N ASN A 166 -10.75 1.49 15.93
CA ASN A 166 -9.97 0.92 17.02
C ASN A 166 -9.26 1.98 17.88
N ARG A 167 -8.92 3.13 17.28
CA ARG A 167 -8.04 4.13 17.90
C ARG A 167 -8.69 5.51 18.07
N GLY A 168 -9.88 5.71 17.49
CA GLY A 168 -10.61 6.96 17.55
C GLY A 168 -9.93 8.07 16.73
N ILE A 169 -9.17 7.70 15.70
CA ILE A 169 -8.63 8.65 14.73
C ILE A 169 -9.78 9.11 13.84
N ASP A 170 -9.92 10.41 13.69
CA ASP A 170 -10.93 10.98 12.79
C ASP A 170 -10.43 10.86 11.33
N GLY A 171 -10.90 9.83 10.61
CA GLY A 171 -10.53 9.58 9.23
C GLY A 171 -10.97 10.70 8.28
N ASP A 172 -12.08 11.35 8.55
CA ASP A 172 -12.55 12.49 7.76
C ASP A 172 -11.63 13.70 7.93
N ALA A 173 -11.24 14.00 9.17
CA ALA A 173 -10.31 15.08 9.46
C ALA A 173 -8.89 14.78 8.92
N PHE A 174 -8.50 13.52 8.87
CA PHE A 174 -7.25 13.10 8.22
C PHE A 174 -7.28 13.42 6.71
N ILE A 175 -8.33 12.99 6.01
CA ILE A 175 -8.52 13.22 4.58
C ILE A 175 -8.59 14.72 4.26
N ASP A 176 -9.27 15.52 5.08
CA ASP A 176 -9.43 16.95 4.81
C ASP A 176 -8.14 17.78 4.95
N ARG A 177 -7.13 17.21 5.60
CA ARG A 177 -5.81 17.85 5.77
C ARG A 177 -4.75 17.34 4.80
N LEU A 178 -4.98 16.20 4.17
CA LEU A 178 -4.01 15.58 3.27
C LEU A 178 -4.04 16.26 1.89
N ASP A 179 -2.87 16.45 1.27
CA ASP A 179 -2.78 16.83 -0.15
C ASP A 179 -3.28 15.68 -1.03
N LEU A 180 -4.54 15.77 -1.45
CA LEU A 180 -5.18 14.72 -2.26
C LEU A 180 -4.60 14.60 -3.66
N ASP A 181 -3.84 15.58 -4.14
CA ASP A 181 -3.13 15.49 -5.42
C ASP A 181 -1.85 14.66 -5.33
N SER A 182 -1.42 14.27 -4.13
CA SER A 182 -0.35 13.30 -3.93
C SER A 182 -0.80 11.85 -4.11
N ILE A 183 -2.13 11.57 -4.06
CA ILE A 183 -2.68 10.21 -4.11
C ILE A 183 -2.84 9.77 -5.56
N GLU A 184 -2.16 8.70 -5.92
CA GLU A 184 -2.28 8.05 -7.24
C GLU A 184 -2.94 6.68 -7.18
N GLU A 185 -2.95 6.00 -6.01
CA GLU A 185 -3.60 4.72 -5.79
C GLU A 185 -4.39 4.72 -4.49
N ILE A 186 -5.50 3.99 -4.46
CA ILE A 186 -6.29 3.72 -3.27
C ILE A 186 -6.42 2.22 -3.11
N HIS A 187 -6.09 1.71 -1.92
CA HIS A 187 -6.42 0.35 -1.52
C HIS A 187 -7.72 0.30 -0.73
N ILE A 188 -8.52 -0.72 -1.03
CA ILE A 188 -9.68 -1.12 -0.24
C ILE A 188 -9.53 -2.59 0.13
N GLY A 189 -9.30 -2.83 1.40
CA GLY A 189 -9.07 -4.16 1.95
C GLY A 189 -10.35 -4.77 2.53
N ALA A 190 -10.45 -6.11 2.44
CA ALA A 190 -11.46 -6.89 3.13
C ALA A 190 -10.74 -7.72 4.20
N GLY A 191 -10.96 -7.41 5.47
CA GLY A 191 -10.46 -8.12 6.32
C GLY A 191 -9.99 -8.59 7.50
N ASP A 192 -9.26 -9.57 7.73
CA ASP A 192 -8.73 -10.14 8.96
C ASP A 192 -7.47 -9.41 9.45
N CYS A 193 -7.33 -8.12 9.24
CA CYS A 193 -6.19 -7.39 9.78
C CYS A 193 -6.33 -7.26 11.29
N PHE A 194 -5.38 -7.78 12.01
CA PHE A 194 -5.48 -7.93 13.42
C PHE A 194 -4.21 -7.89 14.22
N VAL A 195 -4.16 -7.03 15.17
CA VAL A 195 -3.58 -7.34 16.48
C VAL A 195 -4.42 -6.66 17.56
N GLY A 196 -5.34 -7.42 18.19
CA GLY A 196 -6.06 -6.97 19.39
C GLY A 196 -7.21 -5.97 19.18
N GLY A 197 -7.64 -5.70 17.93
CA GLY A 197 -8.70 -4.78 17.58
C GLY A 197 -10.01 -5.45 17.17
N ARG A 198 -11.05 -4.64 16.91
CA ARG A 198 -12.29 -5.09 16.28
C ARG A 198 -12.05 -5.36 14.82
N VAL A 199 -12.43 -6.54 14.37
CA VAL A 199 -12.56 -6.86 12.95
C VAL A 199 -13.99 -6.56 12.57
N ASP A 200 -14.21 -5.63 11.65
CA ASP A 200 -15.53 -5.42 11.06
C ASP A 200 -15.66 -6.37 9.86
N THR A 201 -15.91 -7.64 10.18
CA THR A 201 -16.22 -8.66 9.18
C THR A 201 -17.70 -8.58 8.84
N SER A 202 -18.04 -7.87 7.77
CA SER A 202 -19.29 -8.17 7.09
C SER A 202 -19.10 -9.47 6.32
N ASP A 203 -20.07 -10.39 6.42
CA ASP A 203 -20.04 -11.69 5.72
C ASP A 203 -19.88 -11.56 4.19
N ASP A 204 -20.11 -10.37 3.64
CA ASP A 204 -20.25 -10.09 2.22
C ASP A 204 -19.12 -9.22 1.60
N GLY A 205 -18.01 -8.94 2.28
CA GLY A 205 -16.94 -8.18 1.64
C GLY A 205 -16.30 -7.06 2.46
N PHE A 206 -16.27 -5.85 1.92
CA PHE A 206 -15.56 -4.72 2.49
C PHE A 206 -16.44 -3.93 3.47
N PRO A 207 -15.89 -3.46 4.61
CA PRO A 207 -16.65 -2.68 5.58
C PRO A 207 -17.31 -1.44 4.96
N GLU A 208 -18.53 -1.13 5.35
CA GLU A 208 -19.25 0.05 4.82
C GLU A 208 -18.52 1.36 5.16
N GLY A 209 -17.71 1.37 6.22
CA GLY A 209 -16.84 2.50 6.56
C GLY A 209 -15.81 2.79 5.48
N VAL A 210 -15.23 1.75 4.87
CA VAL A 210 -14.27 1.88 3.76
C VAL A 210 -14.96 2.48 2.52
N TRP A 211 -16.17 2.04 2.20
CA TRP A 211 -16.95 2.59 1.09
C TRP A 211 -17.30 4.06 1.28
N ARG A 212 -17.67 4.47 2.50
CA ARG A 212 -17.91 5.89 2.82
C ARG A 212 -16.67 6.75 2.63
N LEU A 213 -15.51 6.24 3.06
CA LEU A 213 -14.23 6.92 2.84
C LEU A 213 -13.92 7.04 1.33
N LEU A 214 -14.14 5.97 0.55
CA LEU A 214 -13.93 6.01 -0.90
C LEU A 214 -14.85 7.04 -1.58
N GLN A 215 -16.13 7.06 -1.23
CA GLN A 215 -17.09 8.03 -1.76
C GLN A 215 -16.69 9.47 -1.47
N ARG A 216 -16.11 9.72 -0.30
CA ARG A 216 -15.67 11.04 0.11
C ARG A 216 -14.40 11.49 -0.61
N ILE A 217 -13.44 10.58 -0.80
CA ILE A 217 -12.10 10.95 -1.25
C ILE A 217 -11.92 10.85 -2.77
N ALA A 218 -12.41 9.79 -3.41
CA ALA A 218 -12.11 9.52 -4.80
C ALA A 218 -12.48 10.67 -5.77
N PRO A 219 -13.63 11.35 -5.62
CA PRO A 219 -13.98 12.48 -6.49
C PRO A 219 -13.07 13.70 -6.33
N ARG A 220 -12.28 13.75 -5.24
CA ARG A 220 -11.38 14.86 -4.91
C ARG A 220 -9.93 14.59 -5.33
N CYS A 221 -9.57 13.33 -5.58
CA CYS A 221 -8.22 12.91 -5.98
C CYS A 221 -8.07 13.03 -7.50
N ARG A 222 -7.59 14.18 -7.97
CA ARG A 222 -7.47 14.47 -9.42
C ARG A 222 -6.41 13.61 -10.13
N LYS A 223 -5.47 13.04 -9.38
CA LYS A 223 -4.40 12.19 -9.90
C LYS A 223 -4.61 10.71 -9.65
N LEU A 224 -5.76 10.32 -9.11
CA LEU A 224 -6.08 8.92 -8.86
C LEU A 224 -6.07 8.12 -10.17
N ARG A 225 -5.26 7.08 -10.20
CA ARG A 225 -5.06 6.19 -11.36
C ARG A 225 -5.64 4.80 -11.14
N CYS A 226 -5.70 4.33 -9.90
CA CYS A 226 -6.13 2.98 -9.57
C CYS A 226 -6.87 2.92 -8.23
N VAL A 227 -7.89 2.05 -8.17
CA VAL A 227 -8.44 1.54 -6.92
C VAL A 227 -8.20 0.03 -6.91
N THR A 228 -7.47 -0.45 -5.93
CA THR A 228 -7.06 -1.86 -5.79
C THR A 228 -7.85 -2.52 -4.68
N PHE A 229 -8.32 -3.74 -4.96
CA PHE A 229 -8.99 -4.59 -3.98
C PHE A 229 -7.99 -5.57 -3.38
N GLU A 230 -7.82 -5.52 -2.07
CA GLU A 230 -7.02 -6.47 -1.33
C GLU A 230 -7.90 -7.50 -0.62
N PHE A 231 -7.70 -8.77 -0.94
CA PHE A 231 -8.38 -9.88 -0.30
C PHE A 231 -7.40 -10.63 0.61
N PRO A 232 -7.79 -10.96 1.85
CA PRO A 232 -6.93 -11.73 2.74
C PRO A 232 -6.65 -13.10 2.13
N ALA A 233 -5.44 -13.60 2.33
CA ALA A 233 -4.97 -14.89 1.78
C ALA A 233 -5.86 -16.07 2.24
N SER A 234 -6.51 -15.97 3.40
CA SER A 234 -7.47 -16.94 3.91
C SER A 234 -8.71 -17.11 3.03
N ARG A 235 -9.07 -16.07 2.25
CA ARG A 235 -10.24 -16.05 1.37
C ARG A 235 -9.94 -16.37 -0.11
N ASP A 236 -8.67 -16.52 -0.51
CA ASP A 236 -8.26 -16.78 -1.91
C ASP A 236 -8.95 -18.00 -2.55
N ARG A 237 -9.47 -18.93 -1.75
CA ARG A 237 -10.13 -20.16 -2.22
C ARG A 237 -11.66 -20.08 -2.27
N ALA A 238 -12.26 -19.04 -1.75
CA ALA A 238 -13.71 -18.92 -1.56
C ALA A 238 -14.31 -17.66 -2.16
N LEU A 239 -13.56 -16.92 -3.01
CA LEU A 239 -14.10 -15.71 -3.65
C LEU A 239 -15.18 -16.08 -4.65
N ASP A 240 -16.40 -15.64 -4.38
CA ASP A 240 -17.47 -15.64 -5.34
C ASP A 240 -17.19 -14.59 -6.41
N HIS A 241 -17.06 -15.02 -7.66
CA HIS A 241 -16.80 -14.12 -8.78
C HIS A 241 -17.85 -13.03 -8.95
N ASP A 242 -19.13 -13.38 -8.76
CA ASP A 242 -20.22 -12.42 -8.89
C ASP A 242 -20.17 -11.37 -7.77
N ALA A 243 -19.84 -11.78 -6.57
CA ALA A 243 -19.62 -10.87 -5.46
C ALA A 243 -18.43 -9.92 -5.70
N VAL A 244 -17.32 -10.43 -6.23
CA VAL A 244 -16.14 -9.60 -6.58
C VAL A 244 -16.52 -8.60 -7.69
N LEU A 245 -17.22 -9.03 -8.72
CA LEU A 245 -17.66 -8.15 -9.81
C LEU A 245 -18.58 -7.05 -9.28
N ALA A 246 -19.50 -7.38 -8.38
CA ALA A 246 -20.40 -6.40 -7.77
C ALA A 246 -19.62 -5.31 -6.99
N GLN A 247 -18.55 -5.70 -6.27
CA GLN A 247 -17.68 -4.73 -5.57
C GLN A 247 -16.92 -3.84 -6.55
N ILE A 248 -16.41 -4.41 -7.65
CA ILE A 248 -15.73 -3.65 -8.71
C ILE A 248 -16.70 -2.64 -9.33
N GLU A 249 -17.93 -3.04 -9.66
CA GLU A 249 -18.95 -2.12 -10.21
C GLU A 249 -19.32 -1.02 -9.21
N ARG A 250 -19.41 -1.35 -7.93
CA ARG A 250 -19.60 -0.35 -6.85
C ARG A 250 -18.48 0.69 -6.86
N ALA A 251 -17.22 0.25 -6.88
CA ALA A 251 -16.08 1.17 -6.94
C ALA A 251 -16.11 2.03 -8.21
N ARG A 252 -16.36 1.43 -9.37
CA ARG A 252 -16.48 2.15 -10.66
C ARG A 252 -17.53 3.26 -10.62
N SER A 253 -18.68 2.97 -10.02
CA SER A 253 -19.75 3.96 -9.89
C SER A 253 -19.34 5.15 -9.01
N ILE A 254 -18.51 4.91 -8.00
CA ILE A 254 -18.00 5.95 -7.08
C ILE A 254 -16.93 6.82 -7.77
N VAL A 255 -15.99 6.19 -8.47
CA VAL A 255 -14.88 6.93 -9.12
C VAL A 255 -15.28 7.52 -10.50
N GLY A 256 -16.49 7.28 -10.95
CA GLY A 256 -16.99 7.86 -12.19
C GLY A 256 -16.43 7.22 -13.48
N VAL A 257 -15.91 6.00 -13.40
CA VAL A 257 -15.45 5.27 -14.59
C VAL A 257 -16.65 4.67 -15.31
N PRO A 258 -16.88 4.99 -16.61
CA PRO A 258 -17.98 4.40 -17.35
C PRO A 258 -17.91 2.87 -17.35
N THR A 259 -19.04 2.21 -17.12
CA THR A 259 -19.13 0.75 -17.28
C THR A 259 -18.84 0.41 -18.74
N ALA A 260 -17.87 -0.48 -18.97
CA ALA A 260 -17.67 -1.02 -20.31
C ALA A 260 -18.97 -1.70 -20.75
N ARG A 261 -19.62 -1.18 -21.78
CA ARG A 261 -20.75 -1.88 -22.41
C ARG A 261 -20.17 -3.12 -23.10
N HIS A 262 -20.52 -4.27 -22.59
CA HIS A 262 -20.25 -5.58 -23.22
C HIS A 262 -20.99 -5.70 -24.53
#